data_575373c7ac27f65ce482608dd4d2dd4a
#
_entry.id   575373c7ac27f65ce482608dd4d2dd4a
#
_cell.length_a   1.000
_cell.length_b   1.000
_cell.length_c   1.000
_cell.angle_alpha   90.00
_cell.angle_beta   90.00
_cell.angle_gamma   90.00
#
_symmetry.space_group_name_H-M   'P 1'
#
loop_
_entity.id
_entity.type
_entity.pdbx_description
1 polymer ?
#
loop_
_entity_poly.entity_id
_entity_poly.type
_entity_poly.pdbx_seq_one_letter_code
_entity_poly.pdbx_strand_id
1 'polypeptide(L)'
;MNAKAYFAQARSLPMQIQAKTKQLQAVRALQEPLAALPEASKTLSDLAADITAEVQAYAALQRQLQTLIDSLPVPEYRTLLELRYLSGSKWEEIAEAMSMHVRWVYRMHGRALQAAQKILDAAK
;
A
#
# COMPACT_ATOMS: atom_id res chain seq x y z
N MET A 1 15.87 3.83 10.13
CA MET A 1 14.51 3.35 9.83
C MET A 1 14.46 1.84 9.92
N ASN A 2 13.43 1.29 10.54
CA ASN A 2 13.28 -0.15 10.72
C ASN A 2 12.43 -0.73 9.58
N ALA A 3 13.00 -1.63 8.79
CA ALA A 3 12.31 -2.21 7.63
C ALA A 3 11.03 -2.95 8.04
N LYS A 4 11.08 -3.74 9.10
CA LYS A 4 9.91 -4.49 9.57
C LYS A 4 8.74 -3.57 9.91
N ALA A 5 9.01 -2.49 10.65
CA ALA A 5 7.98 -1.52 11.02
C ALA A 5 7.46 -0.76 9.78
N TYR A 6 8.35 -0.41 8.88
CA TYR A 6 7.99 0.28 7.63
C TYR A 6 7.04 -0.57 6.78
N PHE A 7 7.37 -1.84 6.56
CA PHE A 7 6.51 -2.73 5.80
C PHE A 7 5.21 -3.05 6.54
N ALA A 8 5.25 -3.21 7.86
CA ALA A 8 4.05 -3.46 8.65
C ALA A 8 3.04 -2.31 8.53
N GLN A 9 3.51 -1.07 8.56
CA GLN A 9 2.67 0.11 8.34
C GLN A 9 2.01 0.10 6.97
N ALA A 10 2.74 -0.34 5.95
CA ALA A 10 2.27 -0.35 4.57
C ALA A 10 1.28 -1.48 4.29
N ARG A 11 1.17 -2.47 5.17
CA ARG A 11 0.35 -3.66 4.96
C ARG A 11 -1.11 -3.33 4.67
N SER A 12 -1.64 -2.29 5.29
CA SER A 12 -3.05 -1.88 5.14
C SER A 12 -3.28 -0.89 4.01
N LEU A 13 -2.24 -0.39 3.34
CA LEU A 13 -2.38 0.65 2.31
C LEU A 13 -3.32 0.25 1.15
N PRO A 14 -3.23 -0.96 0.57
CA PRO A 14 -4.13 -1.32 -0.52
C PRO A 14 -5.61 -1.23 -0.11
N MET A 15 -5.94 -1.69 1.09
CA MET A 15 -7.30 -1.63 1.60
C MET A 15 -7.73 -0.20 1.89
N GLN A 16 -6.84 0.61 2.46
CA GLN A 16 -7.12 2.02 2.73
C GLN A 16 -7.37 2.80 1.45
N ILE A 17 -6.57 2.57 0.41
CA ILE A 17 -6.75 3.22 -0.89
C ILE A 17 -8.10 2.83 -1.49
N GLN A 18 -8.45 1.55 -1.43
CA GLN A 18 -9.72 1.06 -1.95
C GLN A 18 -10.90 1.70 -1.22
N ALA A 19 -10.85 1.76 0.11
CA ALA A 19 -11.90 2.36 0.92
C ALA A 19 -12.07 3.84 0.61
N LYS A 20 -10.96 4.59 0.54
CA LYS A 20 -10.99 6.02 0.25
C LYS A 20 -11.47 6.31 -1.17
N THR A 21 -11.09 5.49 -2.12
CA THR A 21 -11.54 5.60 -3.51
C THR A 21 -13.06 5.45 -3.59
N LYS A 22 -13.62 4.48 -2.87
CA LYS A 22 -15.08 4.31 -2.81
C LYS A 22 -15.78 5.52 -2.19
N GLN A 23 -15.21 6.08 -1.12
CA GLN A 23 -15.73 7.29 -0.50
C GLN A 23 -15.73 8.46 -1.48
N LEU A 24 -14.63 8.63 -2.22
CA LEU A 24 -14.49 9.69 -3.21
C LEU A 24 -15.56 9.56 -4.31
N GLN A 25 -15.79 8.34 -4.80
CA GLN A 25 -16.82 8.07 -5.80
C GLN A 25 -18.20 8.45 -5.28
N ALA A 26 -18.51 8.12 -4.02
CA ALA A 26 -19.78 8.45 -3.40
C ALA A 26 -19.97 9.98 -3.27
N VAL A 27 -18.92 10.69 -2.85
CA VAL A 27 -18.94 12.16 -2.74
C VAL A 27 -19.16 12.78 -4.12
N ARG A 28 -18.44 12.34 -5.13
CA ARG A 28 -18.58 12.86 -6.50
C ARG A 28 -19.96 12.61 -7.07
N ALA A 29 -20.58 11.48 -6.75
CA ALA A 29 -21.93 11.17 -7.21
C ALA A 29 -22.96 12.15 -6.63
N LEU A 30 -22.70 12.77 -5.48
CA LEU A 30 -23.57 13.76 -4.87
C LEU A 30 -23.32 15.18 -5.36
N GLN A 31 -22.17 15.46 -5.93
CA GLN A 31 -21.79 16.83 -6.31
C GLN A 31 -22.73 17.43 -7.35
N GLU A 32 -23.08 16.65 -8.39
CA GLU A 32 -23.97 17.13 -9.45
C GLU A 32 -25.38 17.38 -8.95
N PRO A 33 -26.03 16.43 -8.23
CA PRO A 33 -27.38 16.68 -7.70
C PRO A 33 -27.45 17.87 -6.72
N LEU A 34 -26.38 18.16 -5.99
CA LEU A 34 -26.34 19.21 -4.98
C LEU A 34 -25.65 20.49 -5.46
N ALA A 35 -25.34 20.59 -6.75
CA ALA A 35 -24.63 21.73 -7.32
C ALA A 35 -25.38 23.06 -7.13
N ALA A 36 -26.70 23.01 -7.07
CA ALA A 36 -27.54 24.21 -6.89
C ALA A 36 -27.57 24.72 -5.43
N LEU A 37 -27.02 23.95 -4.48
CA LEU A 37 -26.95 24.29 -3.07
C LEU A 37 -25.52 24.71 -2.72
N PRO A 38 -25.22 26.02 -2.64
CA PRO A 38 -23.82 26.48 -2.55
C PRO A 38 -23.06 25.94 -1.36
N GLU A 39 -23.67 25.86 -0.19
CA GLU A 39 -23.00 25.38 1.02
C GLU A 39 -22.72 23.89 0.94
N ALA A 40 -23.70 23.11 0.50
CA ALA A 40 -23.53 21.67 0.33
C ALA A 40 -22.49 21.37 -0.75
N SER A 41 -22.54 22.10 -1.86
CA SER A 41 -21.58 21.96 -2.96
C SER A 41 -20.15 22.24 -2.48
N LYS A 42 -19.96 23.30 -1.70
CA LYS A 42 -18.63 23.64 -1.17
C LYS A 42 -18.13 22.56 -0.22
N THR A 43 -18.99 22.10 0.70
CA THR A 43 -18.62 21.06 1.65
C THR A 43 -18.19 19.78 0.93
N LEU A 44 -18.92 19.38 -0.11
CA LEU A 44 -18.58 18.19 -0.89
C LEU A 44 -17.26 18.37 -1.65
N SER A 45 -17.03 19.56 -2.19
CA SER A 45 -15.76 19.85 -2.88
C SER A 45 -14.58 19.78 -1.92
N ASP A 46 -14.72 20.35 -0.74
CA ASP A 46 -13.67 20.32 0.28
C ASP A 46 -13.39 18.89 0.72
N LEU A 47 -14.45 18.10 0.93
CA LEU A 47 -14.33 16.70 1.33
C LEU A 47 -13.65 15.89 0.21
N ALA A 48 -14.03 16.09 -1.04
CA ALA A 48 -13.40 15.42 -2.18
C ALA A 48 -11.91 15.75 -2.26
N ALA A 49 -11.54 17.01 -2.03
CA ALA A 49 -10.13 17.42 -2.02
C ALA A 49 -9.35 16.74 -0.90
N ASP A 50 -9.93 16.65 0.29
CA ASP A 50 -9.30 15.99 1.44
C ASP A 50 -9.06 14.50 1.16
N ILE A 51 -10.08 13.81 0.65
CA ILE A 51 -9.96 12.38 0.33
C ILE A 51 -8.91 12.16 -0.76
N THR A 52 -8.91 13.01 -1.80
CA THR A 52 -7.93 12.94 -2.88
C THR A 52 -6.51 13.09 -2.33
N ALA A 53 -6.28 14.02 -1.42
CA ALA A 53 -4.98 14.22 -0.80
C ALA A 53 -4.54 13.00 0.00
N GLU A 54 -5.46 12.35 0.73
CA GLU A 54 -5.15 11.12 1.46
C GLU A 54 -4.78 9.97 0.51
N VAL A 55 -5.54 9.81 -0.57
CA VAL A 55 -5.24 8.77 -1.57
C VAL A 55 -3.87 8.99 -2.21
N GLN A 56 -3.55 10.24 -2.54
CA GLN A 56 -2.25 10.58 -3.11
C GLN A 56 -1.11 10.28 -2.13
N ALA A 57 -1.30 10.56 -0.84
CA ALA A 57 -0.30 10.27 0.19
C ALA A 57 -0.07 8.76 0.32
N TYR A 58 -1.13 7.97 0.34
CA TYR A 58 -1.04 6.51 0.41
C TYR A 58 -0.36 5.93 -0.84
N ALA A 59 -0.72 6.46 -2.02
CA ALA A 59 -0.12 6.02 -3.28
C ALA A 59 1.38 6.35 -3.33
N ALA A 60 1.78 7.49 -2.79
CA ALA A 60 3.18 7.87 -2.70
C ALA A 60 3.97 6.90 -1.81
N LEU A 61 3.37 6.49 -0.69
CA LEU A 61 3.98 5.49 0.19
C LEU A 61 4.14 4.14 -0.51
N GLN A 62 3.12 3.72 -1.26
CA GLN A 62 3.21 2.48 -2.04
C GLN A 62 4.33 2.56 -3.08
N ARG A 63 4.49 3.71 -3.72
CA ARG A 63 5.55 3.90 -4.71
C ARG A 63 6.93 3.84 -4.07
N GLN A 64 7.11 4.44 -2.90
CA GLN A 64 8.36 4.35 -2.14
C GLN A 64 8.67 2.90 -1.78
N LEU A 65 7.66 2.16 -1.35
CA LEU A 65 7.79 0.76 -1.02
C LEU A 65 8.19 -0.06 -2.24
N GLN A 66 7.56 0.19 -3.39
CA GLN A 66 7.90 -0.48 -4.64
C GLN A 66 9.36 -0.21 -5.02
N THR A 67 9.82 1.02 -4.88
CA THR A 67 11.20 1.38 -5.17
C THR A 67 12.18 0.59 -4.30
N LEU A 68 11.87 0.46 -3.01
CA LEU A 68 12.70 -0.32 -2.09
C LEU A 68 12.70 -1.80 -2.49
N ILE A 69 11.55 -2.36 -2.80
CA ILE A 69 11.43 -3.76 -3.23
C ILE A 69 12.23 -4.00 -4.51
N ASP A 70 12.10 -3.10 -5.49
CA ASP A 70 12.79 -3.23 -6.78
C ASP A 70 14.30 -3.20 -6.63
N SER A 71 14.81 -2.61 -5.56
CA SER A 71 16.25 -2.54 -5.31
C SER A 71 16.82 -3.82 -4.68
N LEU A 72 15.97 -4.76 -4.28
CA LEU A 72 16.43 -6.03 -3.71
C LEU A 72 17.03 -6.91 -4.80
N PRO A 73 18.21 -7.51 -4.55
CA PRO A 73 18.89 -8.33 -5.57
C PRO A 73 18.27 -9.71 -5.80
N VAL A 74 17.53 -10.24 -4.82
CA VAL A 74 16.97 -11.59 -4.90
C VAL A 74 15.53 -11.54 -5.41
N PRO A 75 15.25 -12.13 -6.61
CA PRO A 75 13.91 -12.05 -7.21
C PRO A 75 12.79 -12.59 -6.32
N GLU A 76 13.06 -13.68 -5.59
CA GLU A 76 12.06 -14.29 -4.70
C GLU A 76 11.68 -13.36 -3.57
N TYR A 77 12.64 -12.57 -3.06
CA TYR A 77 12.36 -11.57 -2.04
C TYR A 77 11.44 -10.48 -2.56
N ARG A 78 11.70 -10.00 -3.79
CA ARG A 78 10.84 -8.99 -4.43
C ARG A 78 9.41 -9.52 -4.59
N THR A 79 9.27 -10.71 -5.12
CA THR A 79 7.95 -11.33 -5.34
C THR A 79 7.18 -11.48 -4.03
N LEU A 80 7.84 -12.00 -3.00
CA LEU A 80 7.19 -12.19 -1.70
C LEU A 80 6.71 -10.88 -1.11
N LEU A 81 7.57 -9.86 -1.11
CA LEU A 81 7.21 -8.57 -0.52
C LEU A 81 6.14 -7.84 -1.34
N GLU A 82 6.16 -7.98 -2.67
CA GLU A 82 5.11 -7.43 -3.51
C GLU A 82 3.75 -8.07 -3.21
N LEU A 83 3.70 -9.38 -3.13
CA LEU A 83 2.46 -10.10 -2.84
C LEU A 83 1.93 -9.73 -1.46
N ARG A 84 2.79 -9.68 -0.47
CA ARG A 84 2.37 -9.42 0.91
C ARG A 84 1.97 -7.98 1.14
N TYR A 85 2.74 -7.01 0.65
CA TYR A 85 2.59 -5.61 1.03
C TYR A 85 1.97 -4.72 -0.04
N LEU A 86 2.06 -5.09 -1.30
CA LEU A 86 1.45 -4.31 -2.38
C LEU A 86 0.13 -4.91 -2.85
N SER A 87 0.04 -6.24 -2.88
CA SER A 87 -1.18 -6.94 -3.30
C SER A 87 -2.09 -7.33 -2.13
N GLY A 88 -1.57 -7.30 -0.90
CA GLY A 88 -2.35 -7.62 0.28
C GLY A 88 -2.63 -9.11 0.47
N SER A 89 -1.84 -9.98 -0.12
CA SER A 89 -2.05 -11.42 -0.06
C SER A 89 -1.81 -12.00 1.33
N LYS A 90 -2.58 -13.03 1.66
CA LYS A 90 -2.38 -13.80 2.89
C LYS A 90 -1.19 -14.73 2.73
N TRP A 91 -0.60 -15.14 3.85
CA TRP A 91 0.57 -16.01 3.83
C TRP A 91 0.34 -17.31 3.06
N GLU A 92 -0.83 -17.92 3.22
CA GLU A 92 -1.20 -19.15 2.53
C GLU A 92 -1.33 -18.94 1.03
N GLU A 93 -1.86 -17.79 0.63
CA GLU A 93 -1.97 -17.41 -0.78
C GLU A 93 -0.60 -17.22 -1.41
N ILE A 94 0.33 -16.61 -0.66
CA ILE A 94 1.71 -16.41 -1.13
C ILE A 94 2.41 -17.76 -1.29
N ALA A 95 2.26 -18.65 -0.31
CA ALA A 95 2.84 -19.99 -0.37
C ALA A 95 2.37 -20.74 -1.61
N GLU A 96 1.08 -20.67 -1.91
CA GLU A 96 0.51 -21.29 -3.10
C GLU A 96 1.06 -20.66 -4.38
N ALA A 97 1.06 -19.31 -4.45
CA ALA A 97 1.53 -18.59 -5.63
C ALA A 97 3.00 -18.85 -5.93
N MET A 98 3.82 -19.03 -4.89
CA MET A 98 5.26 -19.27 -5.02
C MET A 98 5.62 -20.76 -5.03
N SER A 99 4.62 -21.65 -4.97
CA SER A 99 4.81 -23.10 -4.92
C SER A 99 5.74 -23.52 -3.78
N MET A 100 5.51 -22.96 -2.60
CA MET A 100 6.32 -23.20 -1.41
C MET A 100 5.46 -23.60 -0.22
N HIS A 101 6.05 -24.29 0.73
CA HIS A 101 5.41 -24.50 2.02
C HIS A 101 5.41 -23.18 2.80
N VAL A 102 4.33 -22.90 3.55
CA VAL A 102 4.18 -21.64 4.28
C VAL A 102 5.35 -21.37 5.25
N ARG A 103 5.93 -22.43 5.81
CA ARG A 103 7.10 -22.33 6.69
C ARG A 103 8.27 -21.65 6.00
N TRP A 104 8.51 -22.01 4.73
CA TRP A 104 9.58 -21.41 3.93
C TRP A 104 9.29 -19.96 3.58
N VAL A 105 8.00 -19.64 3.37
CA VAL A 105 7.58 -18.26 3.14
C VAL A 105 7.92 -17.39 4.35
N TYR A 106 7.63 -17.86 5.57
CA TYR A 106 7.99 -17.12 6.79
C TYR A 106 9.49 -16.89 6.91
N ARG A 107 10.30 -17.92 6.63
CA ARG A 107 11.76 -17.80 6.69
C ARG A 107 12.27 -16.82 5.65
N MET A 108 11.74 -16.93 4.42
CA MET A 108 12.12 -16.03 3.33
C MET A 108 11.73 -14.60 3.67
N HIS A 109 10.57 -14.40 4.27
CA HIS A 109 10.11 -13.08 4.71
C HIS A 109 11.13 -12.41 5.65
N GLY A 110 11.60 -13.15 6.63
CA GLY A 110 12.63 -12.63 7.54
C GLY A 110 13.90 -12.22 6.80
N ARG A 111 14.35 -13.04 5.86
CA ARG A 111 15.54 -12.74 5.06
C ARG A 111 15.32 -11.54 4.15
N ALA A 112 14.14 -11.45 3.54
CA ALA A 112 13.79 -10.32 2.68
C ALA A 112 13.77 -9.00 3.45
N LEU A 113 13.23 -9.01 4.66
CA LEU A 113 13.23 -7.82 5.53
C LEU A 113 14.66 -7.43 5.93
N GLN A 114 15.52 -8.40 6.22
CA GLN A 114 16.93 -8.13 6.52
C GLN A 114 17.64 -7.50 5.32
N ALA A 115 17.38 -8.00 4.12
CA ALA A 115 17.95 -7.44 2.90
C ALA A 115 17.47 -6.00 2.68
N ALA A 116 16.19 -5.75 2.91
CA ALA A 116 15.62 -4.39 2.82
C ALA A 116 16.25 -3.46 3.86
N GLN A 117 16.49 -3.97 5.08
CA GLN A 117 17.11 -3.20 6.15
C GLN A 117 18.52 -2.75 5.75
N LYS A 118 19.29 -3.61 5.11
CA LYS A 118 20.64 -3.27 4.64
C LYS A 118 20.60 -2.12 3.63
N ILE A 119 19.61 -2.12 2.74
CA ILE A 119 19.45 -1.05 1.75
C ILE A 119 19.09 0.27 2.44
N LEU A 120 18.17 0.22 3.40
CA LEU A 120 17.78 1.41 4.17
C LEU A 120 18.96 1.97 4.97
N ASP A 121 19.77 1.11 5.55
CA ASP A 121 20.96 1.53 6.32
C ASP A 121 22.01 2.16 5.42
N ALA A 122 22.20 1.62 4.22
CA ALA A 122 23.17 2.14 3.26
C ALA A 122 22.76 3.50 2.70
N ALA A 123 21.47 3.82 2.73
CA ALA A 123 20.95 5.10 2.20
C ALA A 123 21.10 6.27 3.18
N LYS A 124 21.57 6.02 4.39
CA LYS A 124 21.78 7.07 5.41
C LYS A 124 23.03 7.90 5.13
#